data_12de53ffd6d5a7ae174f548345e0454d
#
_entry.id   12de53ffd6d5a7ae174f548345e0454d
#
_cell.length_a   1.000
_cell.length_b   1.000
_cell.length_c   1.000
_cell.angle_alpha   90.00
_cell.angle_beta   90.00
_cell.angle_gamma   90.00
#
_symmetry.space_group_name_H-M   'P 1'
#
loop_
_entity.id
_entity.type
_entity.pdbx_description
1 polymer ?
#
loop_
_entity_poly.entity_id
_entity_poly.type
_entity_poly.pdbx_seq_one_letter_code
_entity_poly.pdbx_strand_id
1 'polypeptide(L)'
;MLIIDSMRGAVNRFMAQPGGLRQFQRARIFFEVGIVREAARHATTADLDRIQAALTENRASLGSPRRFEETDVAFHFTLATTAHNSLFLVIHDAMFEWLYSQRTVTLAVTGQPLFALQAHEKISEAIVAGDADAAEAAMRAHLEHGHKLYWDIIEPGGAGETEAEAEVGQEEASRMLGSVFGRSKG
;
A
#
# COMPACT_ATOMS: atom_id res chain seq x y z
N MET A 1 8.20 -4.74 -19.12
CA MET A 1 9.15 -3.65 -18.92
C MET A 1 8.54 -2.30 -19.28
N LEU A 2 8.24 -1.98 -20.55
CA LEU A 2 7.68 -0.66 -20.94
C LEU A 2 6.40 -0.23 -20.22
N ILE A 3 5.46 -1.12 -19.92
CA ILE A 3 4.18 -0.77 -19.25
C ILE A 3 4.44 -0.36 -17.80
N ILE A 4 5.25 -1.11 -17.07
CA ILE A 4 5.58 -0.82 -15.67
C ILE A 4 6.31 0.52 -15.56
N ASP A 5 7.30 0.77 -16.42
CA ASP A 5 8.07 2.01 -16.43
C ASP A 5 7.17 3.22 -16.75
N SER A 6 6.23 3.06 -17.69
CA SER A 6 5.24 4.09 -18.01
C SER A 6 4.28 4.37 -16.85
N MET A 7 3.84 3.32 -16.13
CA MET A 7 2.99 3.46 -14.94
C MET A 7 3.74 4.15 -13.80
N ARG A 8 4.98 3.75 -13.51
CA ARG A 8 5.82 4.42 -12.50
C ARG A 8 5.99 5.90 -12.80
N GLY A 9 6.32 6.25 -14.06
CA GLY A 9 6.45 7.64 -14.47
C GLY A 9 5.15 8.45 -14.34
N ALA A 10 3.99 7.85 -14.61
CA ALA A 10 2.70 8.49 -14.43
C ALA A 10 2.38 8.71 -12.94
N VAL A 11 2.58 7.69 -12.10
CA VAL A 11 2.37 7.76 -10.65
C VAL A 11 3.28 8.82 -10.02
N ASN A 12 4.57 8.86 -10.37
CA ASN A 12 5.51 9.85 -9.84
C ASN A 12 5.10 11.29 -10.21
N ARG A 13 4.66 11.53 -11.46
CA ARG A 13 4.14 12.84 -11.87
C ARG A 13 2.87 13.23 -11.12
N PHE A 14 1.98 12.27 -10.88
CA PHE A 14 0.75 12.50 -10.12
C PHE A 14 1.06 12.85 -8.66
N MET A 15 1.95 12.10 -8.00
CA MET A 15 2.34 12.35 -6.61
C MET A 15 3.03 13.70 -6.40
N ALA A 16 3.69 14.24 -7.44
CA ALA A 16 4.33 15.56 -7.39
C ALA A 16 3.34 16.73 -7.45
N GLN A 17 2.06 16.48 -7.72
CA GLN A 17 1.02 17.50 -7.72
C GLN A 17 0.53 17.80 -6.29
N PRO A 18 -0.02 18.99 -6.02
CA PRO A 18 -0.67 19.29 -4.74
C PRO A 18 -1.74 18.23 -4.38
N GLY A 19 -1.69 17.69 -3.17
CA GLY A 19 -2.61 16.63 -2.75
C GLY A 19 -2.41 15.24 -3.40
N GLY A 20 -1.60 15.12 -4.45
CA GLY A 20 -1.41 13.88 -5.20
C GLY A 20 -0.92 12.72 -4.33
N LEU A 21 -0.02 13.01 -3.39
CA LEU A 21 0.49 12.00 -2.46
C LEU A 21 -0.60 11.46 -1.53
N ARG A 22 -1.47 12.30 -0.99
CA ARG A 22 -2.60 11.88 -0.14
C ARG A 22 -3.60 11.02 -0.92
N GLN A 23 -3.92 11.42 -2.15
CA GLN A 23 -4.80 10.63 -3.03
C GLN A 23 -4.17 9.28 -3.39
N PHE A 24 -2.87 9.24 -3.65
CA PHE A 24 -2.14 7.99 -3.90
C PHE A 24 -2.20 7.04 -2.69
N GLN A 25 -2.02 7.55 -1.48
CA GLN A 25 -2.14 6.75 -0.26
C GLN A 25 -3.56 6.17 -0.08
N ARG A 26 -4.59 6.95 -0.39
CA ARG A 26 -6.00 6.46 -0.35
C ARG A 26 -6.25 5.38 -1.39
N ALA A 27 -5.73 5.56 -2.62
CA ALA A 27 -5.80 4.53 -3.67
C ALA A 27 -5.06 3.24 -3.25
N ARG A 28 -3.91 3.37 -2.59
CA ARG A 28 -3.18 2.23 -2.02
C ARG A 28 -4.01 1.46 -1.01
N ILE A 29 -4.64 2.14 -0.05
CA ILE A 29 -5.50 1.50 0.96
C ILE A 29 -6.60 0.70 0.24
N PHE A 30 -7.30 1.30 -0.71
CA PHE A 30 -8.34 0.62 -1.48
C PHE A 30 -7.81 -0.63 -2.20
N PHE A 31 -6.64 -0.54 -2.81
CA PHE A 31 -6.03 -1.62 -3.57
C PHE A 31 -5.56 -2.77 -2.66
N GLU A 32 -4.81 -2.48 -1.59
CA GLU A 32 -4.28 -3.51 -0.70
C GLU A 32 -5.38 -4.19 0.12
N VAL A 33 -6.41 -3.46 0.51
CA VAL A 33 -7.61 -4.03 1.13
C VAL A 33 -8.30 -5.02 0.20
N GLY A 34 -8.46 -4.68 -1.09
CA GLY A 34 -8.98 -5.61 -2.10
C GLY A 34 -8.12 -6.87 -2.24
N ILE A 35 -6.80 -6.74 -2.24
CA ILE A 35 -5.86 -7.86 -2.31
C ILE A 35 -6.06 -8.84 -1.15
N VAL A 36 -6.13 -8.36 0.10
CA VAL A 36 -6.26 -9.27 1.25
C VAL A 36 -7.62 -9.94 1.32
N ARG A 37 -8.67 -9.30 0.81
CA ARG A 37 -9.99 -9.94 0.65
C ARG A 37 -9.92 -11.11 -0.32
N GLU A 38 -9.27 -10.93 -1.46
CA GLU A 38 -9.08 -12.01 -2.43
C GLU A 38 -8.17 -13.10 -1.88
N ALA A 39 -7.10 -12.74 -1.18
CA ALA A 39 -6.22 -13.69 -0.51
C ALA A 39 -7.00 -14.54 0.51
N ALA A 40 -7.82 -13.93 1.37
CA ALA A 40 -8.62 -14.68 2.35
C ALA A 40 -9.63 -15.65 1.71
N ARG A 41 -10.16 -15.33 0.52
CA ARG A 41 -11.12 -16.17 -0.19
C ARG A 41 -10.50 -17.30 -0.99
N HIS A 42 -9.28 -17.12 -1.48
CA HIS A 42 -8.72 -17.95 -2.55
C HIS A 42 -7.32 -18.50 -2.25
N ALA A 43 -6.72 -18.17 -1.08
CA ALA A 43 -5.40 -18.67 -0.72
C ALA A 43 -5.37 -20.21 -0.70
N THR A 44 -4.42 -20.77 -1.42
CA THR A 44 -4.08 -22.19 -1.33
C THR A 44 -3.20 -22.47 -0.11
N THR A 45 -3.05 -23.74 0.28
CA THR A 45 -2.11 -24.12 1.35
C THR A 45 -0.70 -23.59 1.08
N ALA A 46 -0.23 -23.66 -0.17
CA ALA A 46 1.08 -23.14 -0.54
C ALA A 46 1.17 -21.60 -0.42
N ASP A 47 0.06 -20.88 -0.59
CA ASP A 47 0.00 -19.44 -0.34
C ASP A 47 0.10 -19.14 1.15
N LEU A 48 -0.64 -19.86 1.97
CA LEU A 48 -0.61 -19.71 3.42
C LEU A 48 0.81 -19.98 3.98
N ASP A 49 1.49 -21.01 3.47
CA ASP A 49 2.88 -21.31 3.81
C ASP A 49 3.81 -20.14 3.46
N ARG A 50 3.63 -19.50 2.28
CA ARG A 50 4.43 -18.34 1.87
C ARG A 50 4.15 -17.11 2.75
N ILE A 51 2.89 -16.85 3.09
CA ILE A 51 2.52 -15.76 4.01
C ILE A 51 3.16 -15.98 5.37
N GLN A 52 3.09 -17.21 5.90
CA GLN A 52 3.68 -17.54 7.18
C GLN A 52 5.21 -17.43 7.18
N ALA A 53 5.87 -17.81 6.08
CA ALA A 53 7.30 -17.64 5.92
C ALA A 53 7.69 -16.14 5.89
N ALA A 54 6.98 -15.31 5.12
CA ALA A 54 7.21 -13.88 5.07
C ALA A 54 6.99 -13.20 6.44
N LEU A 55 5.95 -13.60 7.18
CA LEU A 55 5.68 -13.11 8.53
C LEU A 55 6.80 -13.51 9.51
N THR A 56 7.32 -14.73 9.40
CA THR A 56 8.42 -15.24 10.23
C THR A 56 9.70 -14.44 10.00
N GLU A 57 10.04 -14.15 8.74
CA GLU A 57 11.19 -13.30 8.37
C GLU A 57 11.00 -11.85 8.89
N ASN A 58 9.79 -11.31 8.77
CA ASN A 58 9.49 -9.97 9.27
C ASN A 58 9.66 -9.91 10.80
N ARG A 59 9.18 -10.90 11.54
CA ARG A 59 9.37 -11.01 12.99
C ARG A 59 10.86 -11.14 13.37
N ALA A 60 11.62 -11.95 12.65
CA ALA A 60 13.05 -12.14 12.89
C ALA A 60 13.88 -10.88 12.63
N SER A 61 13.34 -9.92 11.90
CA SER A 61 14.02 -8.67 11.54
C SER A 61 13.81 -7.51 12.51
N LEU A 62 12.98 -7.65 13.56
CA LEU A 62 12.61 -6.58 14.51
C LEU A 62 13.80 -5.80 15.10
N GLY A 63 14.94 -6.41 15.30
CA GLY A 63 16.14 -5.74 15.84
C GLY A 63 16.98 -4.96 14.82
N SER A 64 16.59 -4.97 13.55
CA SER A 64 17.34 -4.37 12.43
C SER A 64 16.43 -3.50 11.57
N PRO A 65 16.45 -2.17 11.71
CA PRO A 65 15.53 -1.26 11.01
C PRO A 65 15.50 -1.49 9.50
N ARG A 66 16.68 -1.53 8.86
CA ARG A 66 16.77 -1.75 7.41
C ARG A 66 16.19 -3.10 6.99
N ARG A 67 16.52 -4.17 7.73
CA ARG A 67 16.02 -5.49 7.41
C ARG A 67 14.51 -5.58 7.65
N PHE A 68 14.00 -4.92 8.69
CA PHE A 68 12.56 -4.86 8.94
C PHE A 68 11.82 -4.18 7.78
N GLU A 69 12.35 -3.07 7.28
CA GLU A 69 11.80 -2.37 6.11
C GLU A 69 11.75 -3.27 4.86
N GLU A 70 12.83 -4.00 4.58
CA GLU A 70 12.90 -4.94 3.46
C GLU A 70 11.87 -6.08 3.60
N THR A 71 11.74 -6.65 4.78
CA THR A 71 10.80 -7.76 5.06
C THR A 71 9.34 -7.30 5.17
N ASP A 72 9.08 -6.07 5.58
CA ASP A 72 7.76 -5.45 5.58
C ASP A 72 7.24 -5.32 4.13
N VAL A 73 8.07 -4.81 3.24
CA VAL A 73 7.75 -4.75 1.80
C VAL A 73 7.52 -6.15 1.22
N ALA A 74 8.38 -7.11 1.58
CA ALA A 74 8.24 -8.49 1.10
C ALA A 74 6.95 -9.15 1.58
N PHE A 75 6.48 -8.87 2.80
CA PHE A 75 5.21 -9.33 3.31
C PHE A 75 4.03 -8.84 2.45
N HIS A 76 3.93 -7.53 2.20
CA HIS A 76 2.87 -6.97 1.34
C HIS A 76 2.93 -7.51 -0.09
N PHE A 77 4.13 -7.69 -0.64
CA PHE A 77 4.30 -8.31 -1.96
C PHE A 77 3.81 -9.76 -1.97
N THR A 78 4.07 -10.53 -0.90
CA THR A 78 3.57 -11.91 -0.76
C THR A 78 2.04 -11.95 -0.77
N LEU A 79 1.37 -11.02 -0.07
CA LEU A 79 -0.09 -10.90 -0.12
C LEU A 79 -0.59 -10.62 -1.54
N ALA A 80 0.09 -9.75 -2.29
CA ALA A 80 -0.29 -9.45 -3.68
C ALA A 80 -0.15 -10.68 -4.60
N THR A 81 0.86 -11.55 -4.37
CA THR A 81 1.00 -12.81 -5.13
C THR A 81 -0.12 -13.80 -4.85
N THR A 82 -0.62 -13.80 -3.61
CA THR A 82 -1.68 -14.72 -3.15
C THR A 82 -3.05 -14.44 -3.77
N ALA A 83 -3.28 -13.23 -4.25
CA ALA A 83 -4.50 -12.88 -4.97
C ALA A 83 -4.60 -13.51 -6.39
N HIS A 84 -3.57 -14.26 -6.85
CA HIS A 84 -3.51 -14.96 -8.13
C HIS A 84 -3.86 -14.12 -9.38
N ASN A 85 -3.62 -12.83 -9.33
CA ASN A 85 -3.85 -11.89 -10.42
C ASN A 85 -2.56 -11.15 -10.77
N SER A 86 -1.97 -11.48 -11.91
CA SER A 86 -0.71 -10.87 -12.36
C SER A 86 -0.78 -9.35 -12.53
N LEU A 87 -1.96 -8.79 -12.81
CA LEU A 87 -2.14 -7.35 -12.88
C LEU A 87 -1.95 -6.69 -11.51
N PHE A 88 -2.36 -7.36 -10.43
CA PHE A 88 -2.12 -6.85 -9.08
C PHE A 88 -0.63 -6.74 -8.75
N LEU A 89 0.16 -7.70 -9.22
CA LEU A 89 1.62 -7.63 -9.08
C LEU A 89 2.22 -6.45 -9.84
N VAL A 90 1.75 -6.20 -11.06
CA VAL A 90 2.21 -5.07 -11.88
C VAL A 90 1.89 -3.73 -11.19
N ILE A 91 0.69 -3.59 -10.65
CA ILE A 91 0.27 -2.38 -9.94
C ILE A 91 1.08 -2.22 -8.65
N HIS A 92 1.22 -3.29 -7.85
CA HIS A 92 2.01 -3.27 -6.62
C HIS A 92 3.47 -2.86 -6.88
N ASP A 93 4.10 -3.44 -7.92
CA ASP A 93 5.47 -3.12 -8.31
C ASP A 93 5.61 -1.66 -8.79
N ALA A 94 4.62 -1.12 -9.51
CA ALA A 94 4.62 0.28 -9.91
C ALA A 94 4.54 1.26 -8.71
N MET A 95 4.00 0.81 -7.58
CA MET A 95 3.89 1.58 -6.33
C MET A 95 5.12 1.41 -5.42
N PHE A 96 6.00 0.46 -5.74
CA PHE A 96 7.05 -0.03 -4.85
C PHE A 96 8.02 1.06 -4.33
N GLU A 97 8.56 1.91 -5.21
CA GLU A 97 9.54 2.94 -4.83
C GLU A 97 8.99 3.91 -3.79
N TRP A 98 7.73 4.30 -3.98
CA TRP A 98 7.09 5.19 -3.04
C TRP A 98 6.76 4.49 -1.72
N LEU A 99 6.31 3.25 -1.76
CA LEU A 99 6.06 2.43 -0.57
C LEU A 99 7.33 2.31 0.28
N TYR A 100 8.47 2.14 -0.34
CA TYR A 100 9.76 2.11 0.34
C TYR A 100 10.04 3.43 1.06
N SER A 101 9.92 4.57 0.37
CA SER A 101 10.20 5.89 0.96
C SER A 101 9.28 6.22 2.14
N GLN A 102 8.00 5.89 2.07
CA GLN A 102 7.07 6.11 3.17
C GLN A 102 7.42 5.26 4.40
N ARG A 103 7.78 4.00 4.19
CA ARG A 103 8.16 3.07 5.25
C ARG A 103 9.41 3.53 5.99
N THR A 104 10.42 4.02 5.28
CA THR A 104 11.63 4.57 5.89
C THR A 104 11.29 5.64 6.92
N VAL A 105 10.35 6.54 6.60
CA VAL A 105 9.92 7.61 7.52
C VAL A 105 9.14 7.06 8.71
N THR A 106 8.15 6.21 8.49
CA THR A 106 7.27 5.74 9.57
C THR A 106 7.94 4.70 10.46
N LEU A 107 8.70 3.77 9.90
CA LEU A 107 9.38 2.72 10.66
C LEU A 107 10.56 3.22 11.50
N ALA A 108 11.05 4.45 11.25
CA ALA A 108 12.03 5.11 12.11
C ALA A 108 11.46 5.52 13.46
N VAL A 109 10.13 5.58 13.62
CA VAL A 109 9.50 5.91 14.91
C VAL A 109 9.62 4.73 15.87
N THR A 110 10.06 5.03 17.09
CA THR A 110 10.22 4.02 18.15
C THR A 110 8.91 3.26 18.40
N GLY A 111 8.97 1.94 18.37
CA GLY A 111 7.83 1.04 18.57
C GLY A 111 7.01 0.76 17.30
N GLN A 112 7.18 1.53 16.23
CA GLN A 112 6.43 1.32 14.99
C GLN A 112 6.71 -0.03 14.31
N PRO A 113 7.95 -0.55 14.26
CA PRO A 113 8.17 -1.90 13.72
C PRO A 113 7.38 -3.00 14.45
N LEU A 114 7.29 -2.92 15.78
CA LEU A 114 6.49 -3.87 16.55
C LEU A 114 4.99 -3.72 16.26
N PHE A 115 4.49 -2.48 16.15
CA PHE A 115 3.11 -2.23 15.78
C PHE A 115 2.78 -2.77 14.39
N ALA A 116 3.65 -2.53 13.40
CA ALA A 116 3.49 -3.05 12.05
C ALA A 116 3.46 -4.59 12.03
N LEU A 117 4.38 -5.25 12.75
CA LEU A 117 4.40 -6.71 12.87
C LEU A 117 3.10 -7.25 13.46
N GLN A 118 2.58 -6.65 14.54
CA GLN A 118 1.31 -7.06 15.16
C GLN A 118 0.12 -6.89 14.20
N ALA A 119 0.15 -5.88 13.34
CA ALA A 119 -0.86 -5.71 12.30
C ALA A 119 -0.74 -6.81 11.23
N HIS A 120 0.48 -7.16 10.80
CA HIS A 120 0.72 -8.26 9.85
C HIS A 120 0.27 -9.61 10.41
N GLU A 121 0.46 -9.85 11.71
CA GLU A 121 -0.04 -11.05 12.40
C GLU A 121 -1.57 -11.15 12.28
N LYS A 122 -2.29 -10.08 12.59
CA LYS A 122 -3.77 -10.04 12.48
C LYS A 122 -4.27 -10.24 11.05
N ILE A 123 -3.59 -9.63 10.08
CA ILE A 123 -3.91 -9.83 8.65
C ILE A 123 -3.73 -11.30 8.27
N SER A 124 -2.60 -11.90 8.66
CA SER A 124 -2.30 -13.31 8.36
C SER A 124 -3.30 -14.26 9.02
N GLU A 125 -3.65 -14.03 10.29
CA GLU A 125 -4.65 -14.79 11.01
C GLU A 125 -6.01 -14.78 10.33
N ALA A 126 -6.47 -13.60 9.88
CA ALA A 126 -7.73 -13.44 9.15
C ALA A 126 -7.70 -14.16 7.79
N ILE A 127 -6.58 -14.12 7.06
CA ILE A 127 -6.42 -14.84 5.79
C ILE A 127 -6.44 -16.36 6.03
N VAL A 128 -5.73 -16.85 7.04
CA VAL A 128 -5.73 -18.29 7.41
C VAL A 128 -7.13 -18.77 7.79
N ALA A 129 -7.92 -17.93 8.48
CA ALA A 129 -9.30 -18.22 8.84
C ALA A 129 -10.27 -18.15 7.65
N GLY A 130 -9.86 -17.63 6.49
CA GLY A 130 -10.74 -17.37 5.36
C GLY A 130 -11.70 -16.21 5.58
N ASP A 131 -11.47 -15.38 6.61
CA ASP A 131 -12.33 -14.26 6.97
C ASP A 131 -11.93 -13.00 6.19
N ALA A 132 -12.58 -12.80 5.06
CA ALA A 132 -12.29 -11.69 4.16
C ALA A 132 -12.63 -10.31 4.79
N ASP A 133 -13.62 -10.24 5.67
CA ASP A 133 -14.03 -8.99 6.30
C ASP A 133 -13.06 -8.61 7.43
N ALA A 134 -12.60 -9.58 8.21
CA ALA A 134 -11.54 -9.37 9.20
C ALA A 134 -10.21 -9.01 8.53
N ALA A 135 -9.83 -9.65 7.42
CA ALA A 135 -8.63 -9.33 6.66
C ALA A 135 -8.66 -7.89 6.11
N GLU A 136 -9.81 -7.47 5.55
CA GLU A 136 -10.05 -6.09 5.13
C GLU A 136 -9.86 -5.11 6.29
N ALA A 137 -10.55 -5.35 7.41
CA ALA A 137 -10.52 -4.46 8.58
C ALA A 137 -9.09 -4.33 9.14
N ALA A 138 -8.35 -5.44 9.24
CA ALA A 138 -6.98 -5.46 9.74
C ALA A 138 -6.01 -4.69 8.81
N MET A 139 -6.09 -4.92 7.48
CA MET A 139 -5.26 -4.21 6.50
C MET A 139 -5.59 -2.72 6.47
N ARG A 140 -6.86 -2.35 6.48
CA ARG A 140 -7.30 -0.96 6.52
C ARG A 140 -6.73 -0.23 7.73
N ALA A 141 -6.91 -0.78 8.92
CA ALA A 141 -6.41 -0.20 10.16
C ALA A 141 -4.88 -0.04 10.15
N HIS A 142 -4.15 -1.04 9.61
CA HIS A 142 -2.70 -0.99 9.45
C HIS A 142 -2.26 0.17 8.55
N LEU A 143 -2.86 0.30 7.38
CA LEU A 143 -2.48 1.32 6.39
C LEU A 143 -2.91 2.73 6.79
N GLU A 144 -4.10 2.88 7.38
CA GLU A 144 -4.59 4.17 7.90
C GLU A 144 -3.72 4.68 9.04
N HIS A 145 -3.28 3.78 9.95
CA HIS A 145 -2.32 4.15 10.98
C HIS A 145 -0.99 4.65 10.39
N GLY A 146 -0.42 3.92 9.43
CA GLY A 146 0.81 4.33 8.74
C GLY A 146 0.64 5.65 7.97
N HIS A 147 -0.52 5.85 7.34
CA HIS A 147 -0.87 7.09 6.66
C HIS A 147 -0.92 8.27 7.66
N LYS A 148 -1.68 8.12 8.74
CA LYS A 148 -1.76 9.15 9.78
C LYS A 148 -0.39 9.48 10.36
N LEU A 149 0.39 8.47 10.75
CA LEU A 149 1.72 8.65 11.32
C LEU A 149 2.66 9.39 10.35
N TYR A 150 2.63 9.05 9.06
CA TYR A 150 3.43 9.74 8.05
C TYR A 150 3.15 11.24 8.02
N TRP A 151 1.88 11.64 7.99
CA TRP A 151 1.50 13.05 7.94
C TRP A 151 1.74 13.79 9.26
N ASP A 152 1.56 13.13 10.40
CA ASP A 152 1.91 13.70 11.71
C ASP A 152 3.42 14.04 11.78
N ILE A 153 4.27 13.28 11.07
CA ILE A 153 5.73 13.54 11.01
C ILE A 153 6.07 14.65 10.01
N ILE A 154 5.48 14.62 8.82
CA ILE A 154 5.85 15.52 7.71
C ILE A 154 5.21 16.91 7.88
N GLU A 155 4.00 16.96 8.42
CA GLU A 155 3.24 18.19 8.65
C GLU A 155 2.79 18.29 10.12
N PRO A 156 3.72 18.50 11.08
CA PRO A 156 3.36 18.57 12.48
C PRO A 156 2.37 19.74 12.74
N GLY A 157 1.15 19.42 13.17
CA GLY A 157 0.08 20.40 13.42
C GLY A 157 -0.74 20.79 12.19
N GLY A 158 -0.56 20.10 11.07
CA GLY A 158 -1.41 20.24 9.89
C GLY A 158 -2.82 19.74 10.17
N ALA A 159 -3.83 20.55 9.87
CA ALA A 159 -5.21 20.07 9.79
C ALA A 159 -5.30 19.03 8.65
N GLY A 160 -6.05 17.95 8.90
CA GLY A 160 -6.32 16.95 7.85
C GLY A 160 -6.85 17.60 6.56
N GLU A 161 -6.86 16.84 5.47
CA GLU A 161 -7.36 17.29 4.15
C GLU A 161 -8.57 18.22 4.29
N THR A 162 -8.46 19.43 3.74
CA THR A 162 -9.63 20.29 3.58
C THR A 162 -10.45 19.79 2.38
N GLU A 163 -11.78 19.91 2.42
CA GLU A 163 -12.66 19.56 1.29
C GLU A 163 -12.19 20.21 -0.03
N ALA A 164 -11.58 21.39 0.05
CA ALA A 164 -11.01 22.12 -1.08
C ALA A 164 -9.83 21.39 -1.77
N GLU A 165 -8.98 20.67 -1.02
CA GLU A 165 -7.87 19.88 -1.60
C GLU A 165 -8.38 18.63 -2.33
N ALA A 166 -9.48 18.04 -1.83
CA ALA A 166 -10.12 16.90 -2.48
C ALA A 166 -10.81 17.32 -3.81
N GLU A 167 -11.43 18.47 -3.88
CA GLU A 167 -12.06 19.03 -5.11
C GLU A 167 -11.02 19.37 -6.18
N VAL A 168 -9.93 20.04 -5.82
CA VAL A 168 -8.83 20.37 -6.75
C VAL A 168 -8.25 19.10 -7.39
N GLY A 169 -8.04 18.04 -6.60
CA GLY A 169 -7.54 16.78 -7.13
C GLY A 169 -8.51 16.07 -8.09
N GLN A 170 -9.83 16.18 -7.90
CA GLN A 170 -10.82 15.64 -8.83
C GLN A 170 -10.86 16.39 -10.16
N GLU A 171 -10.76 17.72 -10.15
CA GLU A 171 -10.70 18.52 -11.37
C GLU A 171 -9.44 18.23 -12.19
N GLU A 172 -8.28 18.08 -11.54
CA GLU A 172 -7.02 17.77 -12.22
C GLU A 172 -7.02 16.35 -12.80
N ALA A 173 -7.53 15.35 -12.07
CA ALA A 173 -7.71 14.00 -12.59
C ALA A 173 -8.63 13.96 -13.82
N SER A 174 -9.74 14.73 -13.80
CA SER A 174 -10.64 14.87 -14.96
C SER A 174 -9.94 15.50 -16.17
N ARG A 175 -9.12 16.55 -15.97
CA ARG A 175 -8.33 17.18 -17.05
C ARG A 175 -7.30 16.22 -17.65
N MET A 176 -6.60 15.44 -16.80
CA MET A 176 -5.64 14.43 -17.27
C MET A 176 -6.30 13.35 -18.11
N LEU A 177 -7.43 12.81 -17.66
CA LEU A 177 -8.21 11.81 -18.41
C LEU A 177 -8.71 12.41 -19.74
N GLY A 178 -9.23 13.63 -19.73
CA GLY A 178 -9.65 14.34 -20.95
C GLY A 178 -8.51 14.52 -21.96
N SER A 179 -7.28 14.77 -21.50
CA SER A 179 -6.11 14.92 -22.37
C SER A 179 -5.63 13.58 -22.97
N VAL A 180 -5.82 12.47 -22.27
CA VAL A 180 -5.44 11.12 -22.72
C VAL A 180 -6.46 10.56 -23.71
N PHE A 181 -7.76 10.74 -23.43
CA PHE A 181 -8.83 10.18 -24.25
C PHE A 181 -9.36 11.16 -25.33
N GLY A 182 -9.07 12.45 -25.20
CA GLY A 182 -9.49 13.49 -26.16
C GLY A 182 -8.67 13.54 -27.47
N ARG A 183 -7.53 12.85 -27.57
CA ARG A 183 -6.66 12.82 -28.76
C ARG A 183 -7.00 11.72 -29.78
N SER A 184 -8.09 11.01 -29.63
CA SER A 184 -8.50 9.92 -30.54
C SER A 184 -9.52 10.32 -31.62
N LYS A 185 -9.63 11.61 -31.95
CA LYS A 185 -10.45 12.08 -33.10
C LYS A 185 -9.63 13.08 -33.90
N GLY A 186 -8.82 12.55 -34.79
CA GLY A 186 -8.10 13.24 -35.83
C GLY A 186 -7.55 12.24 -36.83
#